data_5c3124e42631192fd7d617402b489c81
#
_entry.id   5c3124e42631192fd7d617402b489c81
#
_cell.length_a   1.000
_cell.length_b   1.000
_cell.length_c   1.000
_cell.angle_alpha   90.00
_cell.angle_beta   90.00
_cell.angle_gamma   90.00
#
_symmetry.space_group_name_H-M   'P 1'
#
loop_
_entity.id
_entity.type
_entity.pdbx_description
1 polymer ?
#
loop_
_entity_poly.entity_id
_entity_poly.type
_entity_poly.pdbx_seq_one_letter_code
_entity_poly.pdbx_strand_id
1 'polypeptide(L)'
;MVDIVDKALRMGEGRQLKRLENVAKAVNALEDEISALSDEELKGQTAKFKQRLDNGAKLDDLMPEAFATVREVSKRTLGQRHFDVQLMGGAALHWGNIAEMKTGEGKTLVATLPSYLNAL
;
A
#
# COMPACT_ATOMS: atom_id res chain seq x y z
N MET A 1 -16.39 -25.38 -10.40
CA MET A 1 -16.48 -24.02 -10.98
C MET A 1 -15.39 -23.11 -10.47
N VAL A 2 -15.14 -23.14 -9.17
CA VAL A 2 -14.07 -22.38 -8.56
C VAL A 2 -12.70 -22.79 -9.13
N ASP A 3 -12.54 -24.06 -9.48
CA ASP A 3 -11.27 -24.62 -9.92
C ASP A 3 -10.76 -24.09 -11.26
N ILE A 4 -11.66 -23.81 -12.21
CA ILE A 4 -11.25 -23.29 -13.52
C ILE A 4 -10.86 -21.82 -13.40
N VAL A 5 -11.65 -21.06 -12.66
CA VAL A 5 -11.35 -19.66 -12.39
C VAL A 5 -10.07 -19.56 -11.57
N ASP A 6 -9.91 -20.39 -10.55
CA ASP A 6 -8.71 -20.43 -9.74
C ASP A 6 -7.47 -20.79 -10.55
N LYS A 7 -7.57 -21.76 -11.45
CA LYS A 7 -6.45 -22.13 -12.32
C LYS A 7 -6.07 -21.01 -13.28
N ALA A 8 -7.08 -20.38 -13.91
CA ALA A 8 -6.83 -19.25 -14.81
C ALA A 8 -6.22 -18.08 -14.05
N LEU A 9 -6.72 -17.80 -12.85
CA LEU A 9 -6.18 -16.78 -11.98
C LEU A 9 -4.75 -17.12 -11.54
N ARG A 10 -4.49 -18.35 -11.14
CA ARG A 10 -3.16 -18.78 -10.70
C ARG A 10 -2.10 -18.72 -11.80
N MET A 11 -2.45 -19.02 -13.03
CA MET A 11 -1.52 -18.96 -14.16
C MET A 11 -1.11 -17.52 -14.50
N GLY A 12 -2.04 -16.56 -14.34
CA GLY A 12 -1.74 -15.15 -14.50
C GLY A 12 -1.29 -14.47 -13.21
N GLU A 13 -1.68 -15.02 -12.05
CA GLU A 13 -1.52 -14.41 -10.74
C GLU A 13 -0.23 -14.77 -10.00
N GLY A 14 0.46 -15.82 -10.39
CA GLY A 14 1.69 -16.22 -9.71
C GLY A 14 2.70 -15.06 -9.63
N ARG A 15 2.85 -14.32 -10.73
CA ARG A 15 3.72 -13.15 -10.78
C ARG A 15 3.14 -11.97 -10.05
N GLN A 16 1.82 -11.75 -10.17
CA GLN A 16 1.14 -10.65 -9.49
C GLN A 16 1.13 -10.85 -7.99
N LEU A 17 0.82 -12.05 -7.54
CA LEU A 17 0.82 -12.36 -6.11
C LEU A 17 2.21 -12.12 -5.51
N LYS A 18 3.24 -12.57 -6.18
CA LYS A 18 4.61 -12.35 -5.73
C LYS A 18 4.98 -10.88 -5.70
N ARG A 19 4.52 -10.12 -6.70
CA ARG A 19 4.72 -8.66 -6.75
C ARG A 19 4.02 -7.97 -5.57
N LEU A 20 2.79 -8.38 -5.25
CA LEU A 20 2.05 -7.86 -4.11
C LEU A 20 2.71 -8.22 -2.79
N GLU A 21 3.18 -9.46 -2.66
CA GLU A 21 3.93 -9.89 -1.48
C GLU A 21 5.21 -9.09 -1.29
N ASN A 22 5.89 -8.77 -2.39
CA ASN A 22 7.11 -7.95 -2.35
C ASN A 22 6.82 -6.53 -1.89
N VAL A 23 5.67 -5.96 -2.26
CA VAL A 23 5.25 -4.66 -1.74
C VAL A 23 5.07 -4.72 -0.23
N ALA A 24 4.36 -5.73 0.26
CA ALA A 24 4.15 -5.89 1.71
C ALA A 24 5.49 -6.05 2.45
N LYS A 25 6.41 -6.83 1.90
CA LYS A 25 7.75 -7.00 2.49
C LYS A 25 8.51 -5.68 2.52
N ALA A 26 8.46 -4.92 1.44
CA ALA A 26 9.15 -3.62 1.37
C ALA A 26 8.56 -2.62 2.37
N VAL A 27 7.24 -2.59 2.52
CA VAL A 27 6.58 -1.75 3.51
C VAL A 27 6.99 -2.15 4.93
N ASN A 28 6.98 -3.45 5.21
CA ASN A 28 7.37 -3.95 6.54
C ASN A 28 8.84 -3.66 6.85
N ALA A 29 9.71 -3.69 5.85
CA ALA A 29 11.12 -3.35 6.03
C ALA A 29 11.33 -1.88 6.42
N LEU A 30 10.40 -1.01 6.06
CA LEU A 30 10.45 0.43 6.38
C LEU A 30 9.74 0.77 7.68
N GLU A 31 9.06 -0.19 8.31
CA GLU A 31 8.21 0.09 9.47
C GLU A 31 8.98 0.71 10.63
N ASP A 32 10.14 0.16 10.97
CA ASP A 32 10.94 0.68 12.09
C ASP A 32 11.40 2.10 11.83
N GLU A 33 11.84 2.39 10.62
CA GLU A 33 12.28 3.72 10.22
C GLU A 33 11.15 4.73 10.27
N ILE A 34 9.99 4.38 9.71
CA ILE A 34 8.84 5.27 9.66
C ILE A 34 8.21 5.45 11.05
N SER A 35 8.16 4.40 11.85
CA SER A 35 7.61 4.50 13.21
C SER A 35 8.48 5.34 14.15
N ALA A 36 9.75 5.49 13.82
CA ALA A 36 10.67 6.33 14.59
C ALA A 36 10.52 7.83 14.28
N LEU A 37 9.79 8.19 13.23
CA LEU A 37 9.59 9.59 12.85
C LEU A 37 8.69 10.31 13.87
N SER A 38 8.99 11.58 14.14
CA SER A 38 8.09 12.44 14.89
C SER A 38 6.84 12.74 14.06
N ASP A 39 5.79 13.26 14.70
CA ASP A 39 4.58 13.64 13.97
C ASP A 39 4.86 14.68 12.89
N GLU A 40 5.75 15.62 13.15
CA GLU A 40 6.15 16.64 12.19
C GLU A 40 6.90 16.05 11.02
N GLU A 41 7.84 15.13 11.28
CA GLU A 41 8.57 14.42 10.24
C GLU A 41 7.64 13.57 9.40
N LEU A 42 6.68 12.92 10.03
CA LEU A 42 5.70 12.10 9.33
C LEU A 42 4.82 12.94 8.40
N LYS A 43 4.38 14.11 8.87
CA LYS A 43 3.65 15.07 8.04
C LYS A 43 4.50 15.58 6.86
N GLY A 44 5.79 15.72 7.08
CA GLY A 44 6.73 16.17 6.06
C GLY A 44 6.97 15.16 4.94
N GLN A 45 6.57 13.91 5.13
CA GLN A 45 6.76 12.86 4.12
C GLN A 45 6.07 13.19 2.79
N THR A 46 4.88 13.77 2.83
CA THR A 46 4.14 14.16 1.62
C THR A 46 4.94 15.13 0.77
N ALA A 47 5.54 16.15 1.38
CA ALA A 47 6.37 17.11 0.67
C ALA A 47 7.61 16.45 0.06
N LYS A 48 8.23 15.53 0.78
CA LYS A 48 9.38 14.77 0.26
C LYS A 48 9.00 13.90 -0.92
N PHE A 49 7.85 13.24 -0.88
CA PHE A 49 7.37 12.42 -1.98
C PHE A 49 7.08 13.27 -3.22
N LYS A 50 6.42 14.42 -3.04
CA LYS A 50 6.15 15.35 -4.14
C LYS A 50 7.44 15.85 -4.77
N GLN A 51 8.43 16.16 -3.97
CA GLN A 51 9.74 16.60 -4.47
C GLN A 51 10.42 15.50 -5.28
N ARG A 52 10.36 14.26 -4.81
CA ARG A 52 10.92 13.11 -5.54
C ARG A 52 10.22 12.90 -6.89
N LEU A 53 8.90 13.08 -6.94
CA LEU A 53 8.16 13.00 -8.19
C LEU A 53 8.57 14.11 -9.16
N ASP A 54 8.75 15.34 -8.66
CA ASP A 54 9.22 16.46 -9.46
C ASP A 54 10.62 16.19 -10.02
N ASN A 55 11.43 15.42 -9.30
CA ASN A 55 12.77 15.04 -9.71
C ASN A 55 12.82 13.79 -10.61
N GLY A 56 11.64 13.28 -11.02
CA GLY A 56 11.54 12.20 -11.98
C GLY A 56 11.25 10.81 -11.41
N ALA A 57 11.04 10.67 -10.11
CA ALA A 57 10.64 9.41 -9.52
C ALA A 57 9.22 9.03 -9.98
N LYS A 58 8.95 7.73 -10.06
CA LYS A 58 7.62 7.23 -10.43
C LYS A 58 6.82 6.93 -9.18
N LEU A 59 5.47 6.98 -9.29
CA LEU A 59 4.60 6.64 -8.18
C LEU A 59 4.87 5.23 -7.64
N ASP A 60 5.12 4.27 -8.52
CA ASP A 60 5.42 2.90 -8.12
C ASP A 60 6.68 2.81 -7.25
N ASP A 61 7.66 3.67 -7.51
CA ASP A 61 8.89 3.71 -6.71
C ASP A 61 8.64 4.22 -5.30
N LEU A 62 7.66 5.08 -5.13
CA LEU A 62 7.29 5.66 -3.83
C LEU A 62 6.29 4.80 -3.05
N MET A 63 5.68 3.81 -3.71
CA MET A 63 4.59 3.04 -3.12
C MET A 63 4.95 2.44 -1.75
N PRO A 64 6.07 1.74 -1.56
CA PRO A 64 6.38 1.17 -0.26
C PRO A 64 6.48 2.21 0.86
N GLU A 65 7.19 3.30 0.61
CA GLU A 65 7.35 4.37 1.60
C GLU A 65 6.02 5.09 1.86
N ALA A 66 5.25 5.37 0.81
CA ALA A 66 3.95 6.02 0.93
C ALA A 66 2.99 5.15 1.75
N PHE A 67 2.94 3.87 1.46
CA PHE A 67 2.08 2.94 2.19
C PHE A 67 2.53 2.79 3.65
N ALA A 68 3.82 2.73 3.89
CA ALA A 68 4.36 2.69 5.26
C ALA A 68 3.96 3.97 6.04
N THR A 69 4.01 5.11 5.36
CA THR A 69 3.61 6.40 5.95
C THR A 69 2.12 6.40 6.30
N VAL A 70 1.26 5.98 5.38
CA VAL A 70 -0.20 5.91 5.61
C VAL A 70 -0.50 4.94 6.76
N ARG A 71 0.16 3.79 6.79
CA ARG A 71 -0.01 2.82 7.87
C ARG A 71 0.32 3.41 9.23
N GLU A 72 1.41 4.15 9.32
CA GLU A 72 1.83 4.77 10.57
C GLU A 72 0.87 5.89 10.99
N VAL A 73 0.42 6.71 10.05
CA VAL A 73 -0.59 7.76 10.32
C VAL A 73 -1.89 7.12 10.81
N SER A 74 -2.35 6.08 10.14
CA SER A 74 -3.57 5.37 10.54
C SER A 74 -3.44 4.78 11.95
N LYS A 75 -2.29 4.21 12.26
CA LYS A 75 -2.01 3.67 13.59
C LYS A 75 -2.05 4.77 14.67
N ARG A 76 -1.45 5.93 14.40
CA ARG A 76 -1.39 7.03 15.37
C ARG A 76 -2.72 7.74 15.54
N THR A 77 -3.50 7.89 14.47
CA THR A 77 -4.74 8.67 14.50
C THR A 77 -5.97 7.82 14.80
N LEU A 78 -6.06 6.63 14.21
CA LEU A 78 -7.23 5.76 14.31
C LEU A 78 -6.98 4.53 15.20
N GLY A 79 -5.75 4.30 15.60
CA GLY A 79 -5.38 3.08 16.32
C GLY A 79 -5.46 1.84 15.45
N GLN A 80 -5.52 1.98 14.13
CA GLN A 80 -5.65 0.87 13.19
C GLN A 80 -4.41 0.77 12.31
N ARG A 81 -3.74 -0.37 12.40
CA ARG A 81 -2.57 -0.67 11.60
C ARG A 81 -2.98 -1.58 10.44
N HIS A 82 -2.61 -1.21 9.22
CA HIS A 82 -2.86 -2.05 8.05
C HIS A 82 -2.13 -3.39 8.18
N PHE A 83 -2.84 -4.47 7.92
CA PHE A 83 -2.26 -5.81 7.81
C PHE A 83 -1.63 -6.00 6.43
N ASP A 84 -0.76 -7.00 6.31
CA ASP A 84 -0.07 -7.29 5.04
C ASP A 84 -1.05 -7.49 3.88
N VAL A 85 -2.15 -8.21 4.12
CA VAL A 85 -3.16 -8.44 3.08
C VAL A 85 -3.83 -7.13 2.64
N GLN A 86 -3.94 -6.15 3.53
CA GLN A 86 -4.49 -4.83 3.19
C GLN A 86 -3.50 -4.01 2.37
N LEU A 87 -2.21 -4.11 2.67
CA LEU A 87 -1.16 -3.48 1.86
C LEU A 87 -1.17 -4.06 0.45
N MET A 88 -1.29 -5.36 0.34
CA MET A 88 -1.38 -6.05 -0.96
C MET A 88 -2.64 -5.62 -1.71
N GLY A 89 -3.77 -5.50 -1.01
CA GLY A 89 -5.02 -5.01 -1.60
C GLY A 89 -4.90 -3.58 -2.12
N GLY A 90 -4.22 -2.72 -1.37
CA GLY A 90 -3.96 -1.33 -1.80
C GLY A 90 -3.11 -1.27 -3.05
N ALA A 91 -2.06 -2.08 -3.13
CA ALA A 91 -1.23 -2.16 -4.32
C ALA A 91 -2.01 -2.70 -5.52
N ALA A 92 -2.84 -3.71 -5.30
CA ALA A 92 -3.69 -4.28 -6.36
C ALA A 92 -4.66 -3.23 -6.91
N LEU A 93 -5.27 -2.43 -6.05
CA LEU A 93 -6.14 -1.32 -6.46
C LEU A 93 -5.38 -0.27 -7.26
N HIS A 94 -4.19 0.08 -6.81
CA HIS A 94 -3.34 1.05 -7.51
C HIS A 94 -3.00 0.59 -8.93
N TRP A 95 -2.74 -0.69 -9.11
CA TRP A 95 -2.43 -1.27 -10.42
C TRP A 95 -3.67 -1.66 -11.24
N GLY A 96 -4.87 -1.24 -10.80
CA GLY A 96 -6.10 -1.47 -11.52
C GLY A 96 -6.72 -2.84 -11.35
N ASN A 97 -6.22 -3.64 -10.43
CA ASN A 97 -6.80 -4.94 -10.10
C ASN A 97 -7.93 -4.78 -9.08
N ILE A 98 -8.94 -5.63 -9.18
CA ILE A 98 -10.05 -5.60 -8.23
C ILE A 98 -9.65 -6.41 -7.01
N ALA A 99 -9.65 -5.76 -5.84
CA ALA A 99 -9.49 -6.44 -4.57
C ALA A 99 -10.86 -6.57 -3.91
N GLU A 100 -11.32 -7.80 -3.72
CA GLU A 100 -12.55 -8.05 -3.00
C GLU A 100 -12.30 -8.09 -1.51
N MET A 101 -12.99 -7.22 -0.78
CA MET A 101 -12.99 -7.23 0.67
C MET A 101 -14.44 -7.30 1.15
N LYS A 102 -14.68 -8.19 2.11
CA LYS A 102 -16.05 -8.48 2.57
C LYS A 102 -16.57 -7.48 3.59
N THR A 103 -15.68 -6.72 4.25
CA THR A 103 -16.09 -5.77 5.26
C THR A 103 -15.90 -4.34 4.78
N GLY A 104 -16.88 -3.46 5.05
CA GLY A 104 -16.80 -2.06 4.68
C GLY A 104 -15.60 -1.33 5.29
N GLU A 105 -15.29 -1.64 6.54
CA GLU A 105 -14.14 -1.05 7.23
C GLU A 105 -12.82 -1.42 6.56
N GLY A 106 -12.68 -2.69 6.18
CA GLY A 106 -11.50 -3.16 5.48
C GLY A 106 -11.32 -2.46 4.15
N LYS A 107 -12.40 -2.27 3.39
CA LYS A 107 -12.38 -1.56 2.10
C LYS A 107 -11.95 -0.11 2.27
N THR A 108 -12.47 0.57 3.27
CA THR A 108 -12.12 1.96 3.54
C THR A 108 -10.64 2.08 3.86
N LEU A 109 -10.13 1.24 4.74
CA LEU A 109 -8.74 1.25 5.16
C LEU A 109 -7.81 0.93 3.99
N VAL A 110 -8.16 -0.05 3.16
CA VAL A 110 -7.38 -0.41 1.96
C VAL A 110 -7.37 0.73 0.96
N ALA A 111 -8.51 1.37 0.73
CA ALA A 111 -8.64 2.46 -0.26
C ALA A 111 -7.82 3.70 0.12
N THR A 112 -7.49 3.91 1.40
CA THR A 112 -6.66 5.05 1.80
C THR A 112 -5.25 4.96 1.22
N LEU A 113 -4.74 3.76 1.02
CA LEU A 113 -3.38 3.54 0.51
C LEU A 113 -3.21 4.07 -0.92
N PRO A 114 -3.97 3.56 -1.93
CA PRO A 114 -3.82 4.06 -3.28
C PRO A 114 -4.33 5.50 -3.44
N SER A 115 -5.32 5.91 -2.65
CA SER A 115 -5.82 7.29 -2.69
C SER A 115 -4.73 8.28 -2.29
N TYR A 116 -3.99 7.98 -1.22
CA TYR A 116 -2.88 8.83 -0.80
C TYR A 116 -1.78 8.87 -1.88
N LEU A 117 -1.37 7.71 -2.37
CA LEU A 117 -0.32 7.62 -3.38
C LEU A 117 -0.67 8.39 -4.65
N ASN A 118 -1.89 8.26 -5.14
CA ASN A 118 -2.31 8.91 -6.38
C ASN A 118 -2.65 10.41 -6.19
N ALA A 119 -2.81 10.87 -4.97
CA ALA A 119 -2.99 12.28 -4.66
C ALA A 119 -1.67 13.07 -4.65
N LEU A 120 -0.56 12.38 -4.64
CA LEU A 120 0.74 13.01 -4.71
C LEU A 120 0.99 13.58 -6.10
#